data_b99a30c800497a1572bb7adbf90c70d4
#
_entry.id   b99a30c800497a1572bb7adbf90c70d4
#
_cell.length_a   1.000
_cell.length_b   1.000
_cell.length_c   1.000
_cell.angle_alpha   90.00
_cell.angle_beta   90.00
_cell.angle_gamma   90.00
#
_symmetry.space_group_name_H-M   'P 1'
#
loop_
_entity.id
_entity.type
_entity.pdbx_description
1 polymer ?
#
loop_
_entity_poly.entity_id
_entity_poly.type
_entity_poly.pdbx_seq_one_letter_code
_entity_poly.pdbx_strand_id
1 'polypeptide(L)'
;MRYAIISDIHGNLEGLNTVMEHAKSNGVDKFVCGGDVVGYNANPKECMDIVRGLDMPCVMGNHDEYIGQDCDLSAFNPVAADAVLWCRKELSEEDRQWLRDLRYVRLVDHFSIVHSTMDSPRYWGYVQDAGDAAANFTYQSTNLCFH
;
A
#
# COMPACT_ATOMS: atom_id res chain seq x y z
N MET A 1 -7.38 -21.52 -3.92
CA MET A 1 -6.90 -20.51 -2.97
C MET A 1 -7.59 -19.21 -3.30
N ARG A 2 -8.17 -18.54 -2.30
CA ARG A 2 -8.90 -17.26 -2.45
C ARG A 2 -8.10 -16.16 -1.76
N TYR A 3 -7.83 -15.08 -2.47
CA TYR A 3 -7.12 -13.91 -1.96
C TYR A 3 -8.09 -12.76 -1.68
N ALA A 4 -7.85 -12.01 -0.61
CA ALA A 4 -8.35 -10.65 -0.44
C ALA A 4 -7.20 -9.68 -0.78
N ILE A 5 -7.43 -8.81 -1.74
CA ILE A 5 -6.53 -7.72 -2.07
C ILE A 5 -7.11 -6.47 -1.43
N ILE A 6 -6.37 -5.88 -0.52
CA ILE A 6 -6.73 -4.64 0.19
C ILE A 6 -5.69 -3.58 -0.13
N SER A 7 -6.08 -2.33 -0.20
CA SER A 7 -5.20 -1.20 -0.50
C SER A 7 -5.69 0.05 0.20
N ASP A 8 -4.84 1.07 0.29
CA ASP A 8 -5.23 2.40 0.78
C ASP A 8 -5.89 2.37 2.16
N ILE A 9 -5.25 1.64 3.07
CA ILE A 9 -5.71 1.47 4.46
C ILE A 9 -5.64 2.80 5.21
N HIS A 10 -4.58 3.56 4.97
CA HIS A 10 -4.38 4.90 5.50
C HIS A 10 -4.63 5.03 7.01
N GLY A 11 -4.19 4.07 7.81
CA GLY A 11 -4.38 4.12 9.26
C GLY A 11 -5.83 4.01 9.73
N ASN A 12 -6.75 3.55 8.87
CA ASN A 12 -8.17 3.34 9.19
C ASN A 12 -8.37 1.96 9.83
N LEU A 13 -8.15 1.87 11.13
CA LEU A 13 -8.21 0.60 11.87
C LEU A 13 -9.60 -0.02 11.85
N GLU A 14 -10.65 0.78 11.99
CA GLU A 14 -12.04 0.31 11.99
C GLU A 14 -12.41 -0.27 10.63
N GLY A 15 -12.03 0.42 9.55
CA GLY A 15 -12.22 -0.06 8.19
C GLY A 15 -11.46 -1.33 7.92
N LEU A 16 -10.18 -1.40 8.30
CA LEU A 16 -9.34 -2.57 8.13
C LEU A 16 -9.94 -3.79 8.84
N ASN A 17 -10.30 -3.66 10.11
CA ASN A 17 -10.89 -4.73 10.89
C ASN A 17 -12.19 -5.24 10.25
N THR A 18 -13.08 -4.34 9.84
CA THR A 18 -14.35 -4.70 9.18
C THR A 18 -14.13 -5.46 7.88
N VAL A 19 -13.22 -4.99 7.03
CA VAL A 19 -12.88 -5.66 5.75
C VAL A 19 -12.28 -7.04 6.00
N MET A 20 -11.39 -7.16 6.99
CA MET A 20 -10.76 -8.43 7.34
C MET A 20 -11.77 -9.45 7.88
N GLU A 21 -12.69 -9.04 8.74
CA GLU A 21 -13.77 -9.91 9.25
C GLU A 21 -14.67 -10.39 8.11
N HIS A 22 -15.05 -9.46 7.22
CA HIS A 22 -15.85 -9.80 6.04
C HIS A 22 -15.13 -10.80 5.12
N ALA A 23 -13.86 -10.56 4.84
CA ALA A 23 -13.05 -11.45 4.01
C ALA A 23 -12.94 -12.86 4.63
N LYS A 24 -12.67 -12.96 5.93
CA LYS A 24 -12.61 -14.24 6.66
C LYS A 24 -13.95 -14.97 6.62
N SER A 25 -15.06 -14.28 6.81
CA SER A 25 -16.42 -14.88 6.75
C SER A 25 -16.76 -15.39 5.35
N ASN A 26 -16.11 -14.89 4.31
CA ASN A 26 -16.24 -15.34 2.92
C ASN A 26 -15.18 -16.37 2.49
N GLY A 27 -14.46 -16.95 3.45
CA GLY A 27 -13.51 -18.03 3.19
C GLY A 27 -12.27 -17.59 2.41
N VAL A 28 -11.74 -16.42 2.71
CA VAL A 28 -10.45 -15.95 2.19
C VAL A 28 -9.33 -16.73 2.87
N ASP A 29 -8.40 -17.23 2.06
CA ASP A 29 -7.25 -18.00 2.54
C ASP A 29 -6.04 -17.09 2.86
N LYS A 30 -5.82 -16.05 2.05
CA LYS A 30 -4.68 -15.12 2.17
C LYS A 30 -5.08 -13.68 1.90
N PHE A 31 -4.38 -12.77 2.59
CA PHE A 31 -4.46 -11.33 2.35
C PHE A 31 -3.22 -10.83 1.61
N VAL A 32 -3.41 -9.78 0.81
CA VAL A 32 -2.37 -9.07 0.07
C VAL A 32 -2.66 -7.58 0.18
N CYS A 33 -1.63 -6.77 0.39
CA CYS A 33 -1.75 -5.32 0.55
C CYS A 33 -1.15 -4.58 -0.65
N GLY A 34 -1.97 -3.75 -1.28
CA GLY A 34 -1.59 -2.90 -2.42
C GLY A 34 -0.85 -1.62 -2.04
N GLY A 35 -0.48 -1.42 -0.78
CA GLY A 35 0.22 -0.21 -0.32
C GLY A 35 -0.69 0.79 0.38
N ASP A 36 -0.10 1.93 0.75
CA ASP A 36 -0.73 3.00 1.53
C ASP A 36 -1.36 2.49 2.83
N VAL A 37 -0.52 1.78 3.59
CA VAL A 37 -0.90 1.26 4.92
C VAL A 37 -1.11 2.39 5.91
N VAL A 38 -0.26 3.42 5.83
CA VAL A 38 -0.23 4.57 6.74
C VAL A 38 -0.65 5.87 6.05
N GLY A 39 -0.82 6.92 6.83
CA GLY A 39 -1.29 8.23 6.36
C GLY A 39 -2.74 8.51 6.72
N TYR A 40 -3.12 9.78 6.71
CA TYR A 40 -4.45 10.36 6.90
C TYR A 40 -5.15 10.08 8.23
N ASN A 41 -5.46 8.82 8.56
CA ASN A 41 -6.28 8.47 9.75
C ASN A 41 -5.42 8.18 10.98
N ALA A 42 -6.08 7.90 12.10
CA ALA A 42 -5.52 8.02 13.44
C ALA A 42 -4.73 6.81 13.96
N ASN A 43 -4.72 5.67 13.26
CA ASN A 43 -4.15 4.42 13.74
C ASN A 43 -3.07 3.82 12.80
N PRO A 44 -2.04 4.59 12.40
CA PRO A 44 -1.03 4.11 11.46
C PRO A 44 -0.25 2.91 12.01
N LYS A 45 0.09 2.94 13.30
CA LYS A 45 0.88 1.88 13.96
C LYS A 45 0.09 0.58 14.03
N GLU A 46 -1.15 0.63 14.47
CA GLU A 46 -2.01 -0.55 14.64
C GLU A 46 -2.29 -1.20 13.28
N CYS A 47 -2.58 -0.41 12.24
CA CYS A 47 -2.78 -0.94 10.89
C CYS A 47 -1.52 -1.62 10.36
N MET A 48 -0.37 -1.00 10.55
CA MET A 48 0.92 -1.56 10.14
C MET A 48 1.22 -2.85 10.90
N ASP A 49 0.95 -2.92 12.21
CA ASP A 49 1.16 -4.12 13.02
C ASP A 49 0.29 -5.29 12.55
N ILE A 50 -0.94 -5.02 12.11
CA ILE A 50 -1.82 -6.04 11.53
C ILE A 50 -1.22 -6.57 10.22
N VAL A 51 -0.79 -5.70 9.31
CA VAL A 51 -0.19 -6.07 8.02
C VAL A 51 1.08 -6.89 8.22
N ARG A 52 1.96 -6.46 9.14
CA ARG A 52 3.20 -7.17 9.52
C ARG A 52 2.90 -8.51 10.20
N GLY A 53 1.97 -8.51 11.16
CA GLY A 53 1.65 -9.70 11.97
C GLY A 53 1.02 -10.83 11.18
N LEU A 54 0.37 -10.53 10.06
CA LEU A 54 -0.19 -11.51 9.14
C LEU A 54 0.78 -11.90 8.00
N ASP A 55 2.00 -11.37 8.00
CA ASP A 55 2.98 -11.57 6.92
C ASP A 55 2.36 -11.33 5.53
N MET A 56 1.52 -10.31 5.43
CA MET A 56 0.88 -9.97 4.15
C MET A 56 1.93 -9.53 3.14
N PRO A 57 1.95 -10.11 1.94
CA PRO A 57 2.67 -9.50 0.83
C PRO A 57 2.15 -8.07 0.64
N CYS A 58 3.02 -7.08 0.86
CA CYS A 58 2.68 -5.66 0.79
C CYS A 58 3.62 -4.95 -0.17
N VAL A 59 3.12 -4.05 -1.01
CA VAL A 59 3.93 -3.12 -1.80
C VAL A 59 3.93 -1.74 -1.15
N MET A 60 4.91 -0.93 -1.53
CA MET A 60 5.02 0.45 -1.09
C MET A 60 4.00 1.32 -1.82
N GLY A 61 3.19 2.07 -1.07
CA GLY A 61 2.41 3.17 -1.58
C GLY A 61 3.15 4.51 -1.42
N ASN A 62 2.62 5.57 -2.01
CA ASN A 62 3.26 6.88 -1.94
C ASN A 62 3.25 7.45 -0.51
N HIS A 63 2.20 7.24 0.27
CA HIS A 63 2.19 7.65 1.67
C HIS A 63 3.16 6.85 2.52
N ASP A 64 3.30 5.55 2.27
CA ASP A 64 4.31 4.71 2.93
C ASP A 64 5.72 5.24 2.68
N GLU A 65 6.02 5.62 1.42
CA GLU A 65 7.31 6.22 1.06
C GLU A 65 7.51 7.57 1.77
N TYR A 66 6.55 8.48 1.68
CA TYR A 66 6.68 9.80 2.27
C TYR A 66 6.82 9.76 3.79
N ILE A 67 6.16 8.83 4.46
CA ILE A 67 6.25 8.66 5.91
C ILE A 67 7.55 7.94 6.30
N GLY A 68 7.93 6.93 5.54
CA GLY A 68 9.19 6.21 5.75
C GLY A 68 10.43 7.07 5.58
N GLN A 69 10.44 7.99 4.61
CA GLN A 69 11.57 8.83 4.25
C GLN A 69 11.38 10.28 4.73
N ASP A 70 12.50 10.99 4.91
CA ASP A 70 12.50 12.42 5.21
C ASP A 70 12.56 13.24 3.90
N CYS A 71 11.54 13.09 3.05
CA CYS A 71 11.43 13.85 1.82
C CYS A 71 10.86 15.26 2.06
N ASP A 72 11.12 16.17 1.13
CA ASP A 72 10.54 17.50 1.10
C ASP A 72 9.03 17.41 0.81
N LEU A 73 8.23 18.07 1.65
CA LEU A 73 6.77 18.13 1.56
C LEU A 73 6.25 19.47 1.06
N SER A 74 7.13 20.38 0.63
CA SER A 74 6.76 21.76 0.26
C SER A 74 5.77 21.86 -0.91
N ALA A 75 5.73 20.83 -1.77
CA ALA A 75 4.79 20.73 -2.88
C ALA A 75 3.45 20.05 -2.53
N PHE A 76 3.31 19.57 -1.30
CA PHE A 76 2.11 18.87 -0.85
C PHE A 76 0.97 19.84 -0.52
N ASN A 77 -0.28 19.35 -0.64
CA ASN A 77 -1.40 19.99 0.02
C ASN A 77 -1.11 20.07 1.54
N PRO A 78 -1.33 21.22 2.20
CA PRO A 78 -0.99 21.38 3.62
C PRO A 78 -1.58 20.31 4.54
N VAL A 79 -2.83 19.88 4.31
CA VAL A 79 -3.48 18.83 5.11
C VAL A 79 -2.77 17.48 4.94
N ALA A 80 -2.37 17.14 3.71
CA ALA A 80 -1.62 15.91 3.45
C ALA A 80 -0.21 15.98 4.08
N ALA A 81 0.47 17.13 4.00
CA ALA A 81 1.77 17.34 4.63
C ALA A 81 1.69 17.19 6.17
N ASP A 82 0.68 17.78 6.79
CA ASP A 82 0.44 17.66 8.23
C ASP A 82 0.19 16.20 8.64
N ALA A 83 -0.59 15.45 7.87
CA ALA A 83 -0.83 14.02 8.12
C ALA A 83 0.46 13.20 8.04
N VAL A 84 1.30 13.44 7.02
CA VAL A 84 2.61 12.79 6.90
C VAL A 84 3.51 13.12 8.09
N LEU A 85 3.62 14.40 8.46
CA LEU A 85 4.43 14.84 9.59
C LEU A 85 3.94 14.27 10.93
N TRP A 86 2.64 14.16 11.10
CA TRP A 86 2.05 13.54 12.27
C TRP A 86 2.38 12.04 12.33
N CYS A 87 2.16 11.29 11.25
CA CYS A 87 2.50 9.87 11.18
C CYS A 87 3.99 9.61 11.46
N ARG A 88 4.90 10.47 10.96
CA ARG A 88 6.34 10.36 11.25
C ARG A 88 6.66 10.47 12.75
N LYS A 89 5.86 11.19 13.52
CA LYS A 89 6.02 11.34 14.99
C LYS A 89 5.43 10.16 15.76
N GLU A 90 4.34 9.58 15.25
CA GLU A 90 3.66 8.44 15.89
C GLU A 90 4.42 7.12 15.66
N LEU A 91 5.15 6.99 14.55
CA LEU A 91 5.88 5.77 14.19
C LEU A 91 7.32 5.82 14.71
N SER A 92 7.80 4.70 15.24
CA SER A 92 9.19 4.53 15.63
C SER A 92 10.11 4.48 14.41
N GLU A 93 11.42 4.62 14.61
CA GLU A 93 12.38 4.46 13.52
C GLU A 93 12.37 3.03 12.94
N GLU A 94 12.11 2.01 13.76
CA GLU A 94 11.93 0.63 13.27
C GLU A 94 10.72 0.50 12.35
N ASP A 95 9.61 1.15 12.70
CA ASP A 95 8.39 1.17 11.90
C ASP A 95 8.64 1.88 10.55
N ARG A 96 9.29 3.03 10.59
CA ARG A 96 9.66 3.78 9.39
C ARG A 96 10.67 3.00 8.52
N GLN A 97 11.58 2.24 9.14
CA GLN A 97 12.48 1.37 8.40
C GLN A 97 11.72 0.25 7.66
N TRP A 98 10.72 -0.35 8.29
CA TRP A 98 9.86 -1.34 7.63
C TRP A 98 9.15 -0.77 6.40
N LEU A 99 8.64 0.47 6.47
CA LEU A 99 8.05 1.17 5.31
C LEU A 99 9.08 1.35 4.20
N ARG A 100 10.31 1.76 4.51
CA ARG A 100 11.41 1.91 3.53
C ARG A 100 11.79 0.61 2.85
N ASP A 101 11.63 -0.52 3.53
CA ASP A 101 11.99 -1.84 3.03
C ASP A 101 10.91 -2.45 2.14
N LEU A 102 9.72 -1.84 2.04
CA LEU A 102 8.68 -2.25 1.13
C LEU A 102 9.15 -2.13 -0.32
N ARG A 103 8.72 -3.07 -1.15
CA ARG A 103 9.03 -3.05 -2.59
C ARG A 103 7.93 -2.35 -3.35
N TYR A 104 8.28 -1.67 -4.43
CA TYR A 104 7.28 -1.03 -5.32
C TYR A 104 6.44 -2.06 -6.08
N VAL A 105 7.02 -3.22 -6.39
CA VAL A 105 6.35 -4.32 -7.11
C VAL A 105 6.63 -5.63 -6.40
N ARG A 106 5.64 -6.49 -6.26
CA ARG A 106 5.81 -7.88 -5.77
C ARG A 106 5.10 -8.87 -6.67
N LEU A 107 5.74 -10.01 -6.86
CA LEU A 107 5.11 -11.20 -7.40
C LEU A 107 4.49 -12.00 -6.24
N VAL A 108 3.22 -12.35 -6.36
CA VAL A 108 2.47 -13.15 -5.39
C VAL A 108 1.88 -14.36 -6.12
N ASP A 109 2.44 -15.53 -5.88
CA ASP A 109 2.09 -16.77 -6.59
C ASP A 109 2.08 -16.58 -8.13
N HIS A 110 0.93 -16.30 -8.72
CA HIS A 110 0.74 -16.20 -10.18
C HIS A 110 0.29 -14.80 -10.67
N PHE A 111 0.29 -13.80 -9.77
CA PHE A 111 -0.06 -12.43 -10.11
C PHE A 111 0.96 -11.44 -9.51
N SER A 112 0.98 -10.25 -10.06
CA SER A 112 1.77 -9.13 -9.52
C SER A 112 0.89 -8.13 -8.80
N ILE A 113 1.49 -7.40 -7.86
CA ILE A 113 0.89 -6.22 -7.23
C ILE A 113 1.85 -5.03 -7.34
N VAL A 114 1.29 -3.86 -7.53
CA VAL A 114 1.97 -2.56 -7.57
C VAL A 114 0.99 -1.50 -7.09
N HIS A 115 1.44 -0.43 -6.44
CA HIS A 115 0.53 0.65 -5.99
C HIS A 115 0.28 1.71 -7.07
N SER A 116 1.07 1.71 -8.12
CA SER A 116 1.00 2.67 -9.22
C SER A 116 1.03 1.95 -10.57
N THR A 117 1.77 2.43 -11.54
CA THR A 117 1.92 1.80 -12.85
C THR A 117 3.15 0.90 -12.91
N MET A 118 3.07 -0.19 -13.70
CA MET A 118 4.18 -1.15 -13.85
C MET A 118 5.35 -0.59 -14.67
N ASP A 119 5.12 0.39 -15.53
CA ASP A 119 6.19 1.03 -16.33
C ASP A 119 7.07 1.94 -15.49
N SER A 120 6.50 2.60 -14.48
CA SER A 120 7.18 3.61 -13.67
C SER A 120 6.72 3.57 -12.20
N PRO A 121 6.95 2.49 -11.45
CA PRO A 121 6.34 2.28 -10.14
C PRO A 121 6.67 3.35 -9.09
N ARG A 122 7.77 4.10 -9.26
CA ARG A 122 8.22 5.15 -8.34
C ARG A 122 7.61 6.53 -8.59
N TYR A 123 6.89 6.69 -9.70
CA TYR A 123 6.35 8.00 -10.08
C TYR A 123 4.88 8.17 -9.75
N TRP A 124 4.28 7.20 -9.08
CA TRP A 124 2.90 7.24 -8.57
C TRP A 124 1.87 7.57 -9.66
N GLY A 125 2.09 7.03 -10.87
CA GLY A 125 1.17 7.16 -11.98
C GLY A 125 -0.11 6.37 -11.76
N TYR A 126 -1.15 6.73 -12.51
CA TYR A 126 -2.46 6.07 -12.48
C TYR A 126 -2.75 5.41 -13.82
N VAL A 127 -3.52 4.32 -13.78
CA VAL A 127 -4.15 3.73 -14.96
C VAL A 127 -5.56 4.30 -15.04
N GLN A 128 -5.77 5.26 -15.93
CA GLN A 128 -7.04 5.99 -16.03
C GLN A 128 -7.96 5.47 -17.14
N ASP A 129 -7.38 4.84 -18.16
CA ASP A 129 -8.14 4.33 -19.29
C ASP A 129 -7.55 3.03 -19.87
N ALA A 130 -8.20 2.51 -20.92
CA ALA A 130 -7.78 1.29 -21.59
C ALA A 130 -6.43 1.43 -22.33
N GLY A 131 -6.05 2.65 -22.71
CA GLY A 131 -4.75 2.92 -23.34
C GLY A 131 -3.63 2.79 -22.32
N ASP A 132 -3.79 3.38 -21.14
CA ASP A 132 -2.86 3.25 -20.02
C ASP A 132 -2.74 1.79 -19.59
N ALA A 133 -3.87 1.06 -19.49
CA ALA A 133 -3.85 -0.36 -19.17
C ALA A 133 -3.08 -1.17 -20.21
N ALA A 134 -3.30 -0.93 -21.50
CA ALA A 134 -2.59 -1.61 -22.58
C ALA A 134 -1.07 -1.33 -22.54
N ALA A 135 -0.67 -0.11 -22.24
CA ALA A 135 0.74 0.24 -22.06
C ALA A 135 1.35 -0.53 -20.87
N ASN A 136 0.65 -0.60 -19.74
CA ASN A 136 1.11 -1.30 -18.55
C ASN A 136 1.28 -2.81 -18.76
N PHE A 137 0.45 -3.46 -19.58
CA PHE A 137 0.58 -4.88 -19.92
C PHE A 137 1.94 -5.22 -20.55
N THR A 138 2.61 -4.27 -21.21
CA THR A 138 3.94 -4.52 -21.81
C THR A 138 5.05 -4.70 -20.79
N TYR A 139 4.84 -4.22 -19.55
CA TYR A 139 5.82 -4.25 -18.47
C TYR A 139 5.54 -5.33 -17.41
N GLN A 140 4.34 -5.93 -17.41
CA GLN A 140 4.03 -6.97 -16.44
C GLN A 140 4.53 -8.34 -16.88
N SER A 141 5.05 -9.10 -15.90
CA SER A 141 5.59 -10.44 -16.12
C SER A 141 4.55 -11.56 -15.85
N THR A 142 3.37 -11.18 -15.39
CA THR A 142 2.27 -12.09 -15.03
C THR A 142 1.03 -11.77 -15.85
N ASN A 143 0.13 -12.73 -16.00
CA ASN A 143 -1.13 -12.54 -16.74
C ASN A 143 -2.14 -11.64 -15.97
N LEU A 144 -1.90 -11.39 -14.69
CA LEU A 144 -2.76 -10.60 -13.82
C LEU A 144 -1.90 -9.69 -12.95
N CYS A 145 -2.26 -8.42 -12.88
CA CYS A 145 -1.65 -7.43 -12.01
C CYS A 145 -2.76 -6.63 -11.31
N PHE A 146 -2.58 -6.38 -10.02
CA PHE A 146 -3.43 -5.46 -9.26
C PHE A 146 -2.64 -4.18 -8.96
N HIS A 147 -3.27 -3.05 -9.21
CA HIS A 147 -2.75 -1.72 -9.00
C HIS A 147 -3.86 -0.70 -8.68
#